data_49380f93e432cfae7774365a4477414a
#
_entry.id   49380f93e432cfae7774365a4477414a
#
_cell.length_a   1.000
_cell.length_b   1.000
_cell.length_c   1.000
_cell.angle_alpha   90.00
_cell.angle_beta   90.00
_cell.angle_gamma   90.00
#
_symmetry.space_group_name_H-M   'P 1'
#
loop_
_entity.id
_entity.type
_entity.pdbx_description
1 polymer ?
#
loop_
_entity_poly.entity_id
_entity_poly.type
_entity_poly.pdbx_seq_one_letter_code
_entity_poly.pdbx_strand_id
1 'polypeptide(L)'
;MHRTAERNTFPYWTLISMLRVLKDINHNLNRSLQNDPAAHSKLEILLLYPHIRALAFHRVSHFLYKHHLFFLARLNSNIARHWTGIEIHPGATIGRGLLIDHGMGVVIGETAVIGDDCQLYHGVTLGGTGKQHAKRHPTLGNRVMIGAGAKCLGNITIDDDAKVGANAVVLTDVPAGATFIGLAAKDKREKHCLFY
;
A
#
# COMPACT_ATOMS: atom_id res chain seq x y z
N MET A 1 0.88 56.95 -16.69
CA MET A 1 1.57 55.77 -16.19
C MET A 1 0.59 54.97 -15.34
N HIS A 2 -0.15 54.01 -15.95
CA HIS A 2 -1.01 53.09 -15.22
C HIS A 2 -0.23 51.78 -15.04
N ARG A 3 0.15 51.46 -13.81
CA ARG A 3 0.60 50.11 -13.44
C ARG A 3 -0.63 49.24 -13.22
N THR A 4 -0.90 48.35 -14.14
CA THR A 4 -1.87 47.25 -13.96
C THR A 4 -1.28 46.29 -12.94
N ALA A 5 -1.94 46.16 -11.79
CA ALA A 5 -1.63 45.13 -10.79
C ALA A 5 -1.99 43.78 -11.38
N GLU A 6 -1.00 42.98 -11.74
CA GLU A 6 -1.17 41.56 -12.01
C GLU A 6 -1.67 40.87 -10.74
N ARG A 7 -2.96 40.50 -10.74
CA ARG A 7 -3.52 39.61 -9.71
C ARG A 7 -2.92 38.23 -9.91
N ASN A 8 -2.04 37.82 -9.02
CA ASN A 8 -1.60 36.46 -8.86
C ASN A 8 -2.82 35.60 -8.49
N THR A 9 -3.56 35.13 -9.49
CA THR A 9 -4.61 34.13 -9.31
C THR A 9 -3.94 32.77 -9.26
N PHE A 10 -3.85 32.18 -8.07
CA PHE A 10 -3.52 30.75 -7.92
C PHE A 10 -4.45 29.95 -8.84
N PRO A 11 -3.93 29.08 -9.72
CA PRO A 11 -4.76 28.37 -10.66
C PRO A 11 -5.72 27.42 -9.92
N TYR A 12 -7.01 27.46 -10.25
CA TYR A 12 -8.10 26.68 -9.64
C TYR A 12 -7.80 25.17 -9.56
N TRP A 13 -7.07 24.60 -10.52
CA TRP A 13 -6.68 23.20 -10.51
C TRP A 13 -5.68 22.85 -9.40
N THR A 14 -4.87 23.81 -8.91
CA THR A 14 -4.00 23.60 -7.74
C THR A 14 -4.82 23.48 -6.46
N LEU A 15 -5.86 24.28 -6.32
CA LEU A 15 -6.77 24.21 -5.16
C LEU A 15 -7.54 22.88 -5.15
N ILE A 16 -8.04 22.45 -6.31
CA ILE A 16 -8.76 21.16 -6.44
C ILE A 16 -7.84 19.98 -6.08
N SER A 17 -6.58 20.00 -6.51
CA SER A 17 -5.62 18.96 -6.18
C SER A 17 -5.27 18.93 -4.69
N MET A 18 -5.11 20.08 -4.04
CA MET A 18 -4.90 20.18 -2.59
C MET A 18 -6.11 19.65 -1.80
N LEU A 19 -7.33 20.00 -2.21
CA LEU A 19 -8.56 19.52 -1.56
C LEU A 19 -8.72 17.99 -1.68
N ARG A 20 -8.32 17.40 -2.82
CA ARG A 20 -8.29 15.93 -2.97
C ARG A 20 -7.30 15.30 -2.00
N VAL A 21 -6.08 15.80 -1.92
CA VAL A 21 -5.07 15.29 -0.99
C VAL A 21 -5.56 15.35 0.46
N LEU A 22 -6.15 16.47 0.89
CA LEU A 22 -6.70 16.61 2.24
C LEU A 22 -7.84 15.63 2.50
N LYS A 23 -8.74 15.43 1.53
CA LYS A 23 -9.83 14.44 1.62
C LYS A 23 -9.27 13.03 1.75
N ASP A 24 -8.25 12.66 0.98
CA ASP A 24 -7.62 11.34 1.04
C ASP A 24 -6.91 11.11 2.40
N ILE A 25 -6.21 12.12 2.91
CA ILE A 25 -5.59 12.05 4.25
C ILE A 25 -6.67 11.83 5.31
N ASN A 26 -7.74 12.64 5.30
CA ASN A 26 -8.83 12.48 6.27
C ASN A 26 -9.54 11.12 6.15
N HIS A 27 -9.68 10.59 4.93
CA HIS A 27 -10.20 9.25 4.69
C HIS A 27 -9.30 8.17 5.32
N ASN A 28 -7.98 8.24 5.10
CA ASN A 28 -7.02 7.32 5.71
C ASN A 28 -7.05 7.40 7.25
N LEU A 29 -7.11 8.60 7.82
CA LEU A 29 -7.20 8.78 9.28
C LEU A 29 -8.48 8.18 9.86
N ASN A 30 -9.63 8.40 9.20
CA ASN A 30 -10.90 7.80 9.60
C ASN A 30 -10.86 6.27 9.56
N ARG A 31 -10.32 5.71 8.47
CA ARG A 31 -10.18 4.25 8.34
C ARG A 31 -9.29 3.66 9.44
N SER A 32 -8.15 4.28 9.71
CA SER A 32 -7.27 3.83 10.78
C SER A 32 -7.97 3.86 12.14
N LEU A 33 -8.70 4.94 12.44
CA LEU A 33 -9.44 5.08 13.68
C LEU A 33 -10.59 4.05 13.83
N GLN A 34 -11.20 3.65 12.72
CA GLN A 34 -12.31 2.67 12.71
C GLN A 34 -11.82 1.22 12.79
N ASN A 35 -10.64 0.92 12.23
CA ASN A 35 -10.14 -0.46 12.07
C ASN A 35 -9.10 -0.85 13.13
N ASP A 36 -8.52 0.11 13.84
CA ASP A 36 -7.55 -0.15 14.90
C ASP A 36 -8.17 0.20 16.26
N PRO A 37 -8.53 -0.82 17.09
CA PRO A 37 -9.07 -0.58 18.44
C PRO A 37 -8.11 0.16 19.38
N ALA A 38 -6.79 0.16 19.08
CA ALA A 38 -5.78 0.84 19.88
C ALA A 38 -5.64 2.34 19.52
N ALA A 39 -6.30 2.81 18.46
CA ALA A 39 -6.23 4.20 18.02
C ALA A 39 -7.17 5.10 18.85
N HIS A 40 -6.62 6.13 19.50
CA HIS A 40 -7.41 7.05 20.32
C HIS A 40 -7.81 8.36 19.63
N SER A 41 -7.00 8.82 18.64
CA SER A 41 -7.28 10.09 17.97
C SER A 41 -6.65 10.16 16.58
N LYS A 42 -7.24 11.01 15.72
CA LYS A 42 -6.66 11.30 14.38
C LYS A 42 -5.28 11.96 14.46
N LEU A 43 -5.03 12.76 15.50
CA LEU A 43 -3.73 13.42 15.69
C LEU A 43 -2.65 12.39 16.01
N GLU A 44 -2.96 11.42 16.87
CA GLU A 44 -2.09 10.29 17.17
C GLU A 44 -1.74 9.49 15.91
N ILE A 45 -2.75 9.12 15.12
CA ILE A 45 -2.57 8.39 13.87
C ILE A 45 -1.69 9.19 12.90
N LEU A 46 -1.98 10.48 12.73
CA LEU A 46 -1.24 11.36 11.81
C LEU A 46 0.26 11.43 12.16
N LEU A 47 0.58 11.52 13.46
CA LEU A 47 1.94 11.74 13.92
C LEU A 47 2.72 10.44 14.17
N LEU A 48 2.05 9.38 14.65
CA LEU A 48 2.73 8.20 15.15
C LEU A 48 2.62 6.98 14.22
N TYR A 49 1.55 6.88 13.42
CA TYR A 49 1.35 5.71 12.58
C TYR A 49 2.28 5.72 11.35
N PRO A 50 3.11 4.68 11.19
CA PRO A 50 4.15 4.66 10.15
C PRO A 50 3.58 4.68 8.73
N HIS A 51 2.40 4.07 8.50
CA HIS A 51 1.82 3.99 7.17
C HIS A 51 1.37 5.35 6.63
N ILE A 52 0.88 6.25 7.47
CA ILE A 52 0.51 7.62 7.04
C ILE A 52 1.74 8.34 6.49
N ARG A 53 2.87 8.24 7.20
CA ARG A 53 4.14 8.82 6.73
C ARG A 53 4.63 8.13 5.45
N ALA A 54 4.59 6.78 5.40
CA ALA A 54 5.01 6.02 4.21
C ALA A 54 4.20 6.43 2.97
N LEU A 55 2.88 6.59 3.09
CA LEU A 55 2.00 7.03 2.00
C LEU A 55 2.28 8.49 1.59
N ALA A 56 2.57 9.37 2.55
CA ALA A 56 2.95 10.75 2.24
C ALA A 56 4.26 10.81 1.43
N PHE A 57 5.29 10.09 1.86
CA PHE A 57 6.55 9.95 1.12
C PHE A 57 6.33 9.31 -0.26
N HIS A 58 5.48 8.27 -0.33
CA HIS A 58 5.19 7.62 -1.61
C HIS A 58 4.56 8.58 -2.61
N ARG A 59 3.64 9.45 -2.22
CA ARG A 59 3.06 10.45 -3.12
C ARG A 59 4.11 11.36 -3.74
N VAL A 60 5.09 11.80 -2.94
CA VAL A 60 6.23 12.60 -3.43
C VAL A 60 7.10 11.76 -4.36
N SER A 61 7.47 10.54 -3.95
CA SER A 61 8.28 9.63 -4.78
C SER A 61 7.61 9.30 -6.11
N HIS A 62 6.30 9.04 -6.10
CA HIS A 62 5.53 8.73 -7.30
C HIS A 62 5.44 9.92 -8.25
N PHE A 63 5.26 11.13 -7.72
CA PHE A 63 5.31 12.36 -8.52
C PHE A 63 6.67 12.52 -9.19
N LEU A 64 7.77 12.39 -8.45
CA LEU A 64 9.13 12.47 -8.99
C LEU A 64 9.37 11.39 -10.06
N TYR A 65 8.89 10.17 -9.81
CA TYR A 65 9.00 9.05 -10.74
C TYR A 65 8.27 9.32 -12.06
N LYS A 66 7.06 9.86 -12.01
CA LYS A 66 6.28 10.25 -13.19
C LYS A 66 6.93 11.36 -14.01
N HIS A 67 7.74 12.20 -13.36
CA HIS A 67 8.53 13.24 -14.03
C HIS A 67 9.95 12.78 -14.40
N HIS A 68 10.19 11.45 -14.46
CA HIS A 68 11.47 10.84 -14.82
C HIS A 68 12.66 11.21 -13.90
N LEU A 69 12.41 11.76 -12.72
CA LEU A 69 13.42 12.06 -11.71
C LEU A 69 13.70 10.81 -10.85
N PHE A 70 14.08 9.71 -11.50
CA PHE A 70 14.16 8.37 -10.89
C PHE A 70 15.09 8.31 -9.69
N PHE A 71 16.26 8.95 -9.74
CA PHE A 71 17.20 8.96 -8.62
C PHE A 71 16.58 9.61 -7.37
N LEU A 72 15.97 10.79 -7.51
CA LEU A 72 15.34 11.51 -6.40
C LEU A 72 14.12 10.74 -5.88
N ALA A 73 13.34 10.12 -6.75
CA ALA A 73 12.22 9.27 -6.38
C ALA A 73 12.68 8.09 -5.51
N ARG A 74 13.75 7.40 -5.90
CA ARG A 74 14.33 6.28 -5.15
C ARG A 74 14.96 6.73 -3.84
N LEU A 75 15.67 7.85 -3.84
CA LEU A 75 16.26 8.42 -2.62
C LEU A 75 15.18 8.71 -1.57
N ASN A 76 14.11 9.41 -1.98
CA ASN A 76 12.97 9.70 -1.09
C ASN A 76 12.27 8.43 -0.58
N SER A 77 12.09 7.43 -1.44
CA SER A 77 11.54 6.12 -1.05
C SER A 77 12.44 5.37 -0.04
N ASN A 78 13.76 5.43 -0.20
CA ASN A 78 14.71 4.82 0.75
C ASN A 78 14.70 5.53 2.12
N ILE A 79 14.59 6.86 2.15
CA ILE A 79 14.40 7.62 3.37
C ILE A 79 13.11 7.18 4.08
N ALA A 80 11.99 7.07 3.33
CA ALA A 80 10.73 6.59 3.85
C ALA A 80 10.84 5.19 4.48
N ARG A 81 11.50 4.24 3.78
CA ARG A 81 11.74 2.89 4.28
C ARG A 81 12.53 2.91 5.60
N HIS A 82 13.59 3.72 5.67
CA HIS A 82 14.41 3.83 6.88
C HIS A 82 13.58 4.31 8.09
N TRP A 83 12.68 5.28 7.89
CA TRP A 83 11.90 5.87 8.98
C TRP A 83 10.65 5.08 9.36
N THR A 84 10.10 4.30 8.44
CA THR A 84 8.79 3.65 8.62
C THR A 84 8.86 2.13 8.66
N GLY A 85 9.96 1.53 8.19
CA GLY A 85 10.06 0.08 7.97
C GLY A 85 9.23 -0.44 6.80
N ILE A 86 8.59 0.47 6.02
CA ILE A 86 7.72 0.15 4.89
C ILE A 86 8.43 0.55 3.60
N GLU A 87 8.64 -0.41 2.71
CA GLU A 87 9.20 -0.18 1.38
C GLU A 87 8.09 -0.08 0.34
N ILE A 88 7.95 1.09 -0.29
CA ILE A 88 7.05 1.30 -1.42
C ILE A 88 7.88 1.80 -2.60
N HIS A 89 7.87 1.03 -3.70
CA HIS A 89 8.55 1.49 -4.91
C HIS A 89 7.84 2.71 -5.50
N PRO A 90 8.57 3.75 -5.95
CA PRO A 90 7.97 4.97 -6.52
C PRO A 90 7.01 4.74 -7.68
N GLY A 91 7.21 3.67 -8.46
CA GLY A 91 6.35 3.29 -9.60
C GLY A 91 5.03 2.66 -9.22
N ALA A 92 4.85 2.18 -7.97
CA ALA A 92 3.61 1.57 -7.52
C ALA A 92 2.42 2.54 -7.61
N THR A 93 1.24 2.01 -7.94
CA THR A 93 -0.02 2.78 -7.97
C THR A 93 -0.86 2.39 -6.76
N ILE A 94 -1.24 3.37 -5.95
CA ILE A 94 -1.98 3.13 -4.70
C ILE A 94 -3.22 4.01 -4.67
N GLY A 95 -4.38 3.38 -4.49
CA GLY A 95 -5.68 4.02 -4.30
C GLY A 95 -5.82 4.71 -2.94
N ARG A 96 -7.04 5.10 -2.58
CA ARG A 96 -7.35 5.76 -1.31
C ARG A 96 -7.54 4.75 -0.19
N GLY A 97 -7.35 5.17 1.05
CA GLY A 97 -7.72 4.38 2.21
C GLY A 97 -6.85 3.16 2.46
N LEU A 98 -5.66 3.06 1.87
CA LEU A 98 -4.75 1.96 2.21
C LEU A 98 -4.34 2.05 3.68
N LEU A 99 -4.70 1.02 4.45
CA LEU A 99 -4.27 0.81 5.82
C LEU A 99 -3.12 -0.21 5.84
N ILE A 100 -2.00 0.14 6.47
CA ILE A 100 -0.89 -0.80 6.69
C ILE A 100 -0.70 -0.91 8.20
N ASP A 101 -1.15 -2.03 8.74
CA ASP A 101 -1.10 -2.30 10.17
C ASP A 101 0.29 -2.77 10.59
N HIS A 102 0.85 -2.14 11.64
CA HIS A 102 2.24 -2.29 12.11
C HIS A 102 3.30 -1.91 11.08
N GLY A 103 3.18 -2.30 9.84
CA GLY A 103 3.94 -1.90 8.67
C GLY A 103 5.35 -2.46 8.51
N MET A 104 6.02 -2.86 9.57
CA MET A 104 7.41 -3.33 9.51
C MET A 104 7.58 -4.47 8.50
N GLY A 105 8.54 -4.33 7.58
CA GLY A 105 8.87 -5.37 6.60
C GLY A 105 7.86 -5.51 5.44
N VAL A 106 6.93 -4.58 5.30
CA VAL A 106 6.06 -4.50 4.10
C VAL A 106 6.90 -4.08 2.90
N VAL A 107 6.72 -4.78 1.77
CA VAL A 107 7.36 -4.47 0.49
C VAL A 107 6.32 -4.40 -0.61
N ILE A 108 6.21 -3.24 -1.26
CA ILE A 108 5.32 -3.01 -2.41
C ILE A 108 6.18 -2.71 -3.63
N GLY A 109 6.18 -3.62 -4.61
CA GLY A 109 7.05 -3.57 -5.79
C GLY A 109 6.60 -2.57 -6.85
N GLU A 110 7.46 -2.35 -7.84
CA GLU A 110 7.37 -1.28 -8.84
C GLU A 110 6.06 -1.23 -9.61
N THR A 111 5.60 -2.36 -10.13
CA THR A 111 4.39 -2.43 -10.96
C THR A 111 3.16 -2.90 -10.18
N ALA A 112 3.22 -2.88 -8.84
CA ALA A 112 2.08 -3.19 -8.01
C ALA A 112 0.97 -2.14 -8.19
N VAL A 113 -0.27 -2.62 -8.19
CA VAL A 113 -1.46 -1.77 -8.20
C VAL A 113 -2.31 -2.16 -7.00
N ILE A 114 -2.74 -1.19 -6.22
CA ILE A 114 -3.57 -1.39 -5.04
C ILE A 114 -4.80 -0.50 -5.19
N GLY A 115 -5.98 -1.10 -5.15
CA GLY A 115 -7.25 -0.41 -5.19
C GLY A 115 -7.56 0.39 -3.92
N ASP A 116 -8.80 0.85 -3.81
CA ASP A 116 -9.26 1.63 -2.67
C ASP A 116 -9.55 0.72 -1.46
N ASP A 117 -9.34 1.27 -0.27
CA ASP A 117 -9.73 0.70 1.00
C ASP A 117 -9.13 -0.68 1.33
N CYS A 118 -7.96 -0.97 0.77
CA CYS A 118 -7.22 -2.19 1.09
C CYS A 118 -6.57 -2.14 2.48
N GLN A 119 -6.29 -3.33 3.04
CA GLN A 119 -5.58 -3.49 4.30
C GLN A 119 -4.43 -4.49 4.15
N LEU A 120 -3.23 -4.06 4.51
CA LEU A 120 -2.04 -4.91 4.57
C LEU A 120 -1.54 -4.98 6.00
N TYR A 121 -1.04 -6.13 6.42
CA TYR A 121 -0.37 -6.30 7.70
C TYR A 121 1.16 -6.30 7.51
N HIS A 122 1.90 -6.25 8.63
CA HIS A 122 3.35 -6.28 8.61
C HIS A 122 3.90 -7.49 7.85
N GLY A 123 5.10 -7.37 7.29
CA GLY A 123 5.79 -8.44 6.59
C GLY A 123 5.18 -8.87 5.25
N VAL A 124 4.10 -8.22 4.80
CA VAL A 124 3.48 -8.49 3.49
C VAL A 124 4.43 -8.12 2.37
N THR A 125 4.50 -8.97 1.34
CA THR A 125 5.26 -8.67 0.11
C THR A 125 4.34 -8.76 -1.11
N LEU A 126 4.23 -7.64 -1.85
CA LEU A 126 3.68 -7.61 -3.20
C LEU A 126 4.87 -7.63 -4.17
N GLY A 127 5.37 -8.83 -4.46
CA GLY A 127 6.64 -9.06 -5.14
C GLY A 127 6.47 -9.43 -6.62
N GLY A 128 7.53 -9.20 -7.40
CA GLY A 128 7.62 -9.65 -8.78
C GLY A 128 8.24 -11.02 -8.92
N THR A 129 7.87 -11.73 -9.97
CA THR A 129 8.55 -12.95 -10.43
C THR A 129 9.18 -12.67 -11.80
N GLY A 130 10.45 -13.05 -11.96
CA GLY A 130 11.19 -12.84 -13.22
C GLY A 130 11.86 -11.47 -13.33
N LYS A 131 12.58 -11.28 -14.45
CA LYS A 131 13.45 -10.11 -14.74
C LYS A 131 12.90 -9.16 -15.81
N GLN A 132 11.65 -9.34 -16.21
CA GLN A 132 11.04 -8.55 -17.27
C GLN A 132 10.71 -7.12 -16.81
N HIS A 133 10.84 -6.14 -17.68
CA HIS A 133 10.44 -4.75 -17.43
C HIS A 133 8.93 -4.52 -17.53
N ALA A 134 8.14 -5.57 -17.83
CA ALA A 134 6.69 -5.53 -17.91
C ALA A 134 6.02 -5.58 -16.53
N LYS A 135 4.68 -5.58 -16.51
CA LYS A 135 3.88 -5.83 -15.32
C LYS A 135 4.26 -7.20 -14.71
N ARG A 136 4.77 -7.18 -13.48
CA ARG A 136 5.32 -8.36 -12.79
C ARG A 136 5.00 -8.43 -11.31
N HIS A 137 4.24 -7.47 -10.78
CA HIS A 137 3.79 -7.41 -9.40
C HIS A 137 2.27 -7.51 -9.33
N PRO A 138 1.70 -7.92 -8.20
CA PRO A 138 0.26 -8.10 -8.04
C PRO A 138 -0.57 -6.85 -8.31
N THR A 139 -1.82 -7.09 -8.71
CA THR A 139 -2.89 -6.10 -8.72
C THR A 139 -3.90 -6.51 -7.64
N LEU A 140 -4.18 -5.61 -6.70
CA LEU A 140 -5.23 -5.74 -5.71
C LEU A 140 -6.42 -4.89 -6.13
N GLY A 141 -7.60 -5.46 -6.15
CA GLY A 141 -8.87 -4.76 -6.26
C GLY A 141 -9.16 -3.89 -5.04
N ASN A 142 -10.40 -3.57 -4.80
CA ASN A 142 -10.83 -2.74 -3.68
C ASN A 142 -11.13 -3.61 -2.44
N ARG A 143 -10.92 -3.07 -1.24
CA ARG A 143 -11.23 -3.71 0.05
C ARG A 143 -10.56 -5.07 0.27
N VAL A 144 -9.44 -5.31 -0.42
CA VAL A 144 -8.63 -6.51 -0.28
C VAL A 144 -7.89 -6.47 1.07
N MET A 145 -7.86 -7.62 1.75
CA MET A 145 -7.12 -7.78 3.00
C MET A 145 -5.98 -8.81 2.82
N ILE A 146 -4.75 -8.41 3.13
CA ILE A 146 -3.57 -9.29 3.08
C ILE A 146 -3.00 -9.45 4.48
N GLY A 147 -3.10 -10.66 5.01
CA GLY A 147 -2.66 -11.02 6.36
C GLY A 147 -1.15 -10.97 6.57
N ALA A 148 -0.74 -10.91 7.84
CA ALA A 148 0.66 -10.72 8.25
C ALA A 148 1.59 -11.75 7.62
N GLY A 149 2.72 -11.29 7.09
CA GLY A 149 3.75 -12.14 6.49
C GLY A 149 3.39 -12.76 5.14
N ALA A 150 2.19 -12.58 4.61
CA ALA A 150 1.79 -13.15 3.32
C ALA A 150 2.64 -12.63 2.16
N LYS A 151 2.89 -13.48 1.16
CA LYS A 151 3.67 -13.19 -0.05
C LYS A 151 2.78 -13.38 -1.27
N CYS A 152 2.43 -12.28 -1.93
CA CYS A 152 1.70 -12.30 -3.20
C CYS A 152 2.72 -12.00 -4.31
N LEU A 153 2.96 -12.96 -5.19
CA LEU A 153 4.09 -12.92 -6.10
C LEU A 153 3.66 -13.10 -7.55
N GLY A 154 4.20 -12.25 -8.41
CA GLY A 154 3.96 -12.30 -9.85
C GLY A 154 2.89 -11.34 -10.33
N ASN A 155 2.60 -11.39 -11.63
CA ASN A 155 1.51 -10.63 -12.25
C ASN A 155 0.17 -11.36 -12.03
N ILE A 156 -0.29 -11.37 -10.79
CA ILE A 156 -1.56 -11.96 -10.37
C ILE A 156 -2.56 -10.87 -10.00
N THR A 157 -3.85 -11.21 -10.05
CA THR A 157 -4.94 -10.33 -9.61
C THR A 157 -5.57 -10.91 -8.34
N ILE A 158 -5.76 -10.07 -7.34
CA ILE A 158 -6.50 -10.37 -6.12
C ILE A 158 -7.72 -9.45 -6.15
N ASP A 159 -8.87 -10.01 -6.51
CA ASP A 159 -10.07 -9.23 -6.82
C ASP A 159 -10.71 -8.61 -5.58
N ASP A 160 -11.74 -7.77 -5.80
CA ASP A 160 -12.44 -7.02 -4.76
C ASP A 160 -12.90 -7.90 -3.59
N ASP A 161 -12.79 -7.38 -2.37
CA ASP A 161 -13.21 -8.04 -1.11
C ASP A 161 -12.50 -9.37 -0.81
N ALA A 162 -11.48 -9.77 -1.59
CA ALA A 162 -10.72 -10.99 -1.34
C ALA A 162 -9.83 -10.85 -0.10
N LYS A 163 -9.55 -11.99 0.54
CA LYS A 163 -8.72 -12.07 1.75
C LYS A 163 -7.61 -13.09 1.58
N VAL A 164 -6.42 -12.72 2.03
CA VAL A 164 -5.26 -13.61 2.09
C VAL A 164 -4.86 -13.79 3.55
N GLY A 165 -4.83 -15.02 4.02
CA GLY A 165 -4.45 -15.38 5.39
C GLY A 165 -2.97 -15.13 5.67
N ALA A 166 -2.63 -15.05 6.97
CA ALA A 166 -1.25 -14.82 7.42
C ALA A 166 -0.30 -15.90 6.89
N ASN A 167 0.91 -15.50 6.50
CA ASN A 167 1.99 -16.34 5.97
C ASN A 167 1.61 -17.16 4.72
N ALA A 168 0.48 -16.89 4.07
CA ALA A 168 0.14 -17.53 2.81
C ALA A 168 1.08 -17.05 1.68
N VAL A 169 1.40 -17.98 0.76
CA VAL A 169 2.12 -17.68 -0.47
C VAL A 169 1.14 -17.82 -1.64
N VAL A 170 0.84 -16.69 -2.30
CA VAL A 170 -0.14 -16.61 -3.38
C VAL A 170 0.60 -16.41 -4.70
N LEU A 171 0.40 -17.34 -5.62
CA LEU A 171 1.07 -17.41 -6.92
C LEU A 171 0.06 -17.42 -8.10
N THR A 172 -1.23 -17.37 -7.80
CA THR A 172 -2.34 -17.42 -8.76
C THR A 172 -3.36 -16.34 -8.42
N ASP A 173 -4.25 -16.06 -9.35
CA ASP A 173 -5.34 -15.12 -9.14
C ASP A 173 -6.27 -15.57 -8.01
N VAL A 174 -6.81 -14.59 -7.26
CA VAL A 174 -7.75 -14.80 -6.16
C VAL A 174 -9.08 -14.15 -6.54
N PRO A 175 -10.17 -14.94 -6.72
CA PRO A 175 -11.46 -14.39 -7.08
C PRO A 175 -12.05 -13.45 -6.03
N ALA A 176 -12.97 -12.58 -6.46
CA ALA A 176 -13.65 -11.63 -5.58
C ALA A 176 -14.34 -12.33 -4.39
N GLY A 177 -14.16 -11.77 -3.19
CA GLY A 177 -14.71 -12.31 -1.95
C GLY A 177 -14.10 -13.62 -1.46
N ALA A 178 -13.18 -14.23 -2.21
CA ALA A 178 -12.53 -15.49 -1.81
C ALA A 178 -11.54 -15.27 -0.66
N THR A 179 -11.32 -16.33 0.13
CA THR A 179 -10.30 -16.33 1.19
C THR A 179 -9.28 -17.42 0.92
N PHE A 180 -8.03 -17.01 0.66
CA PHE A 180 -6.89 -17.92 0.50
C PHE A 180 -6.11 -17.99 1.80
N ILE A 181 -5.84 -19.21 2.29
CA ILE A 181 -5.11 -19.44 3.55
C ILE A 181 -3.86 -20.27 3.30
N GLY A 182 -2.84 -20.04 4.12
CA GLY A 182 -1.65 -20.89 4.18
C GLY A 182 -1.88 -22.15 5.05
N LEU A 183 -0.84 -22.96 5.15
CA LEU A 183 -0.87 -24.16 6.01
C LEU A 183 -0.88 -23.74 7.49
N ALA A 184 -1.84 -24.27 8.25
CA ALA A 184 -1.86 -24.14 9.70
C ALA A 184 -0.76 -25.01 10.34
N ALA A 185 -0.20 -24.55 11.46
CA ALA A 185 0.70 -25.36 12.25
C ALA A 185 -0.02 -26.62 12.78
N LYS A 186 0.69 -27.74 12.81
CA LYS A 186 0.19 -29.01 13.33
C LYS A 186 1.10 -29.52 14.43
N ASP A 187 0.52 -30.22 15.41
CA ASP A 187 1.31 -30.92 16.42
C ASP A 187 2.08 -32.08 15.73
N LYS A 188 3.41 -32.06 15.85
CA LYS A 188 4.28 -33.11 15.26
C LYS A 188 3.99 -34.51 15.83
N ARG A 189 3.39 -34.59 17.01
CA ARG A 189 3.02 -35.85 17.68
C ARG A 189 1.77 -36.50 17.07
N GLU A 190 0.92 -35.72 16.40
CA GLU A 190 -0.21 -36.22 15.65
C GLU A 190 0.32 -36.95 14.41
N LYS A 191 0.27 -38.30 14.45
CA LYS A 191 0.58 -39.11 13.27
C LYS A 191 -0.52 -38.89 12.21
N HIS A 192 -0.29 -37.97 11.30
CA HIS A 192 -1.13 -37.88 10.13
C HIS A 192 -0.79 -39.04 9.20
N CYS A 193 -1.75 -39.96 9.04
CA CYS A 193 -1.81 -40.79 7.84
C CYS A 193 -1.93 -39.83 6.65
N LEU A 194 -0.81 -39.57 5.97
CA LEU A 194 -0.83 -39.02 4.63
C LEU A 194 -1.37 -40.10 3.71
N PHE A 195 -2.67 -40.07 3.45
CA PHE A 195 -3.21 -40.79 2.29
C PHE A 195 -2.81 -39.95 1.06
N TYR A 196 -1.99 -40.55 0.24
CA TYR A 196 -1.63 -40.09 -1.10
C TYR A 196 -2.82 -40.24 -2.05
#